data_7ffd4eec6e8eb6c63c020939aad61c00
#
_entry.id   7ffd4eec6e8eb6c63c020939aad61c00
#
_cell.length_a   1.000
_cell.length_b   1.000
_cell.length_c   1.000
_cell.angle_alpha   90.00
_cell.angle_beta   90.00
_cell.angle_gamma   90.00
#
_symmetry.space_group_name_H-M   'P 1'
#
loop_
_entity.id
_entity.type
_entity.pdbx_description
1 polymer ?
#
loop_
_entity_poly.entity_id
_entity_poly.type
_entity_poly.pdbx_seq_one_letter_code
_entity_poly.pdbx_strand_id
1 'polypeptide(L)'
;MNRSHNKALIAMGGNLGNVAETFKQAIELLSNVKQIEVTACSNNYSTQPVGSNAGERFVNGAITVLTSLKPIDLLNHLQRIETELGRVRLQHWGPRAIDLDLILYGTEIIKSERLMVPHPATFYRRFVLDPATEIAGDWLHPEFQESLSHLCERLLLRPLNVCIHKDPELLKALESATDEAIAFSNELHSSSAIIFDSAGDLQFPQ
;
A
#
# COMPACT_ATOMS: atom_id res chain seq x y z
N MET A 1 25.52 -16.00 -16.31
CA MET A 1 24.17 -15.53 -16.64
C MET A 1 23.89 -14.27 -15.82
N ASN A 2 23.78 -13.13 -16.49
CA ASN A 2 23.47 -11.88 -15.82
C ASN A 2 22.00 -11.97 -15.34
N ARG A 3 21.76 -12.16 -14.04
CA ARG A 3 20.40 -12.13 -13.50
C ARG A 3 19.98 -10.68 -13.48
N SER A 4 18.98 -10.33 -14.28
CA SER A 4 18.35 -9.01 -14.20
C SER A 4 17.79 -8.84 -12.78
N HIS A 5 18.18 -7.76 -12.10
CA HIS A 5 17.61 -7.39 -10.82
C HIS A 5 16.41 -6.47 -11.09
N ASN A 6 15.30 -6.79 -10.45
CA ASN A 6 14.10 -5.95 -10.48
C ASN A 6 14.03 -5.12 -9.20
N LYS A 7 13.55 -3.89 -9.36
CA LYS A 7 13.23 -3.04 -8.21
C LYS A 7 11.90 -3.50 -7.62
N ALA A 8 11.81 -3.56 -6.30
CA ALA A 8 10.52 -3.78 -5.63
C ALA A 8 10.34 -2.81 -4.47
N LEU A 9 9.09 -2.40 -4.25
CA LEU A 9 8.66 -1.57 -3.14
C LEU A 9 7.85 -2.45 -2.18
N ILE A 10 8.20 -2.42 -0.91
CA ILE A 10 7.57 -3.20 0.15
C ILE A 10 7.09 -2.22 1.23
N ALA A 11 5.83 -2.28 1.59
CA ALA A 11 5.30 -1.56 2.75
C ALA A 11 5.46 -2.42 4.00
N MET A 12 5.71 -1.75 5.12
CA MET A 12 5.81 -2.34 6.45
C MET A 12 4.76 -1.71 7.35
N GLY A 13 4.06 -2.50 8.14
CA GLY A 13 3.07 -2.03 9.11
C GLY A 13 3.06 -2.85 10.38
N GLY A 14 2.72 -2.24 11.51
CA GLY A 14 2.56 -2.95 12.78
C GLY A 14 1.99 -2.06 13.87
N ASN A 15 1.42 -2.69 14.93
CA ASN A 15 0.89 -1.98 16.09
C ASN A 15 0.99 -2.78 17.40
N LEU A 16 1.80 -3.84 17.43
CA LEU A 16 2.07 -4.61 18.64
C LEU A 16 3.55 -4.54 19.04
N GLY A 17 3.81 -4.26 20.29
CA GLY A 17 5.15 -4.25 20.85
C GLY A 17 6.03 -3.12 20.33
N ASN A 18 7.34 -3.33 20.25
CA ASN A 18 8.28 -2.36 19.72
C ASN A 18 8.38 -2.50 18.19
N VAL A 19 7.41 -1.92 17.47
CA VAL A 19 7.31 -2.03 16.00
C VAL A 19 8.57 -1.53 15.29
N ALA A 20 9.19 -0.44 15.77
CA ALA A 20 10.41 0.09 15.16
C ALA A 20 11.57 -0.92 15.23
N GLU A 21 11.69 -1.66 16.32
CA GLU A 21 12.68 -2.72 16.45
C GLU A 21 12.33 -3.93 15.59
N THR A 22 11.06 -4.28 15.50
CA THR A 22 10.58 -5.36 14.62
C THR A 22 10.87 -5.03 13.14
N PHE A 23 10.73 -3.77 12.72
CA PHE A 23 11.09 -3.34 11.36
C PHE A 23 12.59 -3.52 11.08
N LYS A 24 13.48 -3.15 12.03
CA LYS A 24 14.91 -3.39 11.88
C LYS A 24 15.23 -4.87 11.70
N GLN A 25 14.64 -5.73 12.52
CA GLN A 25 14.80 -7.18 12.41
C GLN A 25 14.31 -7.71 11.05
N ALA A 26 13.17 -7.21 10.55
CA ALA A 26 12.66 -7.58 9.22
C ALA A 26 13.65 -7.18 8.10
N ILE A 27 14.22 -5.98 8.19
CA ILE A 27 15.20 -5.48 7.22
C ILE A 27 16.47 -6.33 7.27
N GLU A 28 16.95 -6.70 8.46
CA GLU A 28 18.11 -7.59 8.62
C GLU A 28 17.85 -8.98 8.03
N LEU A 29 16.68 -9.57 8.29
CA LEU A 29 16.29 -10.86 7.73
C LEU A 29 16.20 -10.82 6.21
N LEU A 30 15.64 -9.75 5.62
CA LEU A 30 15.64 -9.54 4.18
C LEU A 30 17.05 -9.39 3.61
N SER A 31 17.91 -8.63 4.26
CA SER A 31 19.30 -8.40 3.83
C SER A 31 20.16 -9.66 3.88
N ASN A 32 19.79 -10.66 4.68
CA ASN A 32 20.45 -11.95 4.74
C ASN A 32 20.09 -12.90 3.57
N VAL A 33 19.07 -12.53 2.76
CA VAL A 33 18.71 -13.30 1.56
C VAL A 33 19.59 -12.85 0.39
N LYS A 34 20.46 -13.74 -0.12
CA LYS A 34 21.43 -13.42 -1.20
C LYS A 34 20.84 -12.78 -2.44
N GLN A 35 19.56 -13.03 -2.72
CA GLN A 35 18.86 -12.51 -3.88
C GLN A 35 18.15 -11.18 -3.62
N ILE A 36 18.27 -10.61 -2.42
CA ILE A 36 17.63 -9.36 -2.02
C ILE A 36 18.70 -8.39 -1.54
N GLU A 37 18.72 -7.20 -2.09
CA GLU A 37 19.52 -6.07 -1.64
C GLU A 37 18.56 -4.95 -1.23
N VAL A 38 18.54 -4.57 0.05
CA VAL A 38 17.76 -3.42 0.54
C VAL A 38 18.49 -2.15 0.12
N THR A 39 17.80 -1.31 -0.66
CA THR A 39 18.41 -0.12 -1.29
C THR A 39 18.05 1.19 -0.58
N ALA A 40 16.86 1.28 0.02
CA ALA A 40 16.47 2.41 0.85
C ALA A 40 15.41 1.99 1.88
N CYS A 41 15.35 2.76 2.98
CA CYS A 41 14.34 2.63 4.03
C CYS A 41 13.77 4.01 4.33
N SER A 42 12.45 4.13 4.46
CA SER A 42 11.79 5.36 4.89
C SER A 42 11.94 5.58 6.40
N ASN A 43 11.56 6.77 6.84
CA ASN A 43 11.23 7.00 8.24
C ASN A 43 9.98 6.22 8.67
N ASN A 44 9.74 6.15 9.99
CA ASN A 44 8.56 5.54 10.57
C ASN A 44 7.43 6.57 10.72
N TYR A 45 6.25 6.24 10.22
CA TYR A 45 5.05 7.09 10.25
C TYR A 45 4.01 6.52 11.21
N SER A 46 3.60 7.31 12.22
CA SER A 46 2.55 6.90 13.15
C SER A 46 1.19 7.32 12.62
N THR A 47 0.26 6.37 12.48
CA THR A 47 -1.09 6.62 11.98
C THR A 47 -2.16 6.11 12.94
N GLN A 48 -3.35 6.74 12.89
CA GLN A 48 -4.51 6.23 13.62
C GLN A 48 -5.00 4.93 12.96
N PRO A 49 -5.46 3.97 13.77
CA PRO A 49 -6.04 2.75 13.23
C PRO A 49 -7.33 3.04 12.47
N VAL A 50 -7.58 2.31 11.39
CA VAL A 50 -8.84 2.35 10.64
C VAL A 50 -9.78 1.30 11.21
N GLY A 51 -10.96 1.74 11.68
CA GLY A 51 -11.98 0.88 12.29
C GLY A 51 -11.97 0.87 13.83
N SER A 52 -13.12 0.53 14.44
CA SER A 52 -13.38 0.65 15.87
C SER A 52 -12.61 -0.34 16.76
N ASN A 53 -12.06 -1.43 16.20
CA ASN A 53 -11.38 -2.51 16.95
C ASN A 53 -9.91 -2.69 16.55
N ALA A 54 -9.30 -1.72 15.93
CA ALA A 54 -7.95 -1.89 15.35
C ALA A 54 -6.80 -1.73 16.37
N GLY A 55 -7.09 -1.52 17.66
CA GLY A 55 -6.11 -1.47 18.74
C GLY A 55 -5.35 -0.14 18.82
N GLU A 56 -4.06 -0.20 19.15
CA GLU A 56 -3.19 0.95 19.26
C GLU A 56 -2.81 1.56 17.89
N ARG A 57 -2.18 2.74 17.93
CA ARG A 57 -1.68 3.42 16.72
C ARG A 57 -0.75 2.49 15.93
N PHE A 58 -0.90 2.51 14.62
CA PHE A 58 0.01 1.82 13.72
C PHE A 58 1.30 2.64 13.50
N VAL A 59 2.39 1.91 13.36
CA VAL A 59 3.62 2.44 12.76
C VAL A 59 3.74 1.84 11.37
N ASN A 60 3.98 2.68 10.38
CA ASN A 60 4.13 2.30 8.98
C ASN A 60 5.48 2.76 8.46
N GLY A 61 6.02 2.03 7.50
CA GLY A 61 7.26 2.35 6.81
C GLY A 61 7.26 1.72 5.42
N ALA A 62 8.29 2.02 4.66
CA ALA A 62 8.51 1.42 3.36
C ALA A 62 10.00 1.12 3.15
N ILE A 63 10.29 0.10 2.37
CA ILE A 63 11.63 -0.21 1.89
C ILE A 63 11.62 -0.46 0.39
N THR A 64 12.71 -0.11 -0.26
CA THR A 64 12.99 -0.53 -1.62
C THR A 64 14.07 -1.60 -1.64
N VAL A 65 13.91 -2.55 -2.55
CA VAL A 65 14.89 -3.63 -2.74
C VAL A 65 15.21 -3.83 -4.23
N LEU A 66 16.43 -4.28 -4.50
CA LEU A 66 16.80 -4.93 -5.75
C LEU A 66 16.77 -6.43 -5.54
N THR A 67 16.11 -7.17 -6.43
CA THR A 67 15.99 -8.62 -6.27
C THR A 67 16.04 -9.39 -7.58
N SER A 68 16.63 -10.57 -7.55
CA SER A 68 16.58 -11.55 -8.65
C SER A 68 15.53 -12.66 -8.42
N LEU A 69 14.77 -12.58 -7.32
CA LEU A 69 13.64 -13.47 -7.06
C LEU A 69 12.47 -13.13 -7.97
N LYS A 70 11.66 -14.12 -8.33
CA LYS A 70 10.36 -13.86 -8.94
C LYS A 70 9.41 -13.22 -7.90
N PRO A 71 8.38 -12.48 -8.33
CA PRO A 71 7.44 -11.81 -7.41
C PRO A 71 6.83 -12.75 -6.37
N ILE A 72 6.42 -13.94 -6.77
CA ILE A 72 5.83 -14.93 -5.86
C ILE A 72 6.86 -15.48 -4.84
N ASP A 73 8.12 -15.62 -5.24
CA ASP A 73 9.17 -16.09 -4.34
C ASP A 73 9.53 -14.99 -3.32
N LEU A 74 9.56 -13.72 -3.76
CA LEU A 74 9.71 -12.58 -2.86
C LEU A 74 8.56 -12.54 -1.84
N LEU A 75 7.30 -12.66 -2.28
CA LEU A 75 6.14 -12.75 -1.38
C LEU A 75 6.30 -13.88 -0.34
N ASN A 76 6.74 -15.07 -0.77
CA ASN A 76 6.97 -16.18 0.14
C ASN A 76 8.03 -15.86 1.21
N HIS A 77 9.10 -15.12 0.85
CA HIS A 77 10.11 -14.64 1.82
C HIS A 77 9.50 -13.63 2.80
N LEU A 78 8.72 -12.67 2.32
CA LEU A 78 8.04 -11.68 3.18
C LEU A 78 7.15 -12.39 4.22
N GLN A 79 6.29 -13.32 3.78
CA GLN A 79 5.40 -14.08 4.66
C GLN A 79 6.13 -14.95 5.68
N ARG A 80 7.30 -15.49 5.30
CA ARG A 80 8.12 -16.26 6.22
C ARG A 80 8.73 -15.37 7.30
N ILE A 81 9.22 -14.18 6.93
CA ILE A 81 9.75 -13.19 7.88
C ILE A 81 8.65 -12.72 8.84
N GLU A 82 7.45 -12.43 8.34
CA GLU A 82 6.33 -12.10 9.21
C GLU A 82 6.05 -13.19 10.25
N THR A 83 6.06 -14.45 9.82
CA THR A 83 5.83 -15.60 10.71
C THR A 83 6.94 -15.72 11.76
N GLU A 84 8.20 -15.54 11.35
CA GLU A 84 9.37 -15.60 12.23
C GLU A 84 9.35 -14.47 13.28
N LEU A 85 8.84 -13.28 12.91
CA LEU A 85 8.68 -12.13 13.79
C LEU A 85 7.35 -12.12 14.58
N GLY A 86 6.67 -13.26 14.65
CA GLY A 86 5.54 -13.49 15.55
C GLY A 86 4.18 -13.07 15.00
N ARG A 87 4.02 -12.90 13.68
CA ARG A 87 2.69 -12.70 13.10
C ARG A 87 1.84 -13.95 13.26
N VAL A 88 0.76 -13.85 14.05
CA VAL A 88 -0.27 -14.87 14.18
C VAL A 88 -1.53 -14.41 13.45
N ARG A 89 -1.97 -15.14 12.43
CA ARG A 89 -3.17 -14.81 11.64
C ARG A 89 -4.43 -15.31 12.35
N LEU A 90 -4.81 -14.68 13.46
CA LEU A 90 -6.00 -15.09 14.24
C LEU A 90 -7.28 -14.35 13.82
N GLN A 91 -7.19 -13.13 13.30
CA GLN A 91 -8.35 -12.32 12.90
C GLN A 91 -8.02 -11.41 11.71
N HIS A 92 -8.99 -11.21 10.80
CA HIS A 92 -8.96 -10.12 9.83
C HIS A 92 -9.00 -8.78 10.59
N TRP A 93 -8.06 -7.85 10.30
CA TRP A 93 -7.96 -6.53 10.93
C TRP A 93 -7.51 -6.50 12.41
N GLY A 94 -7.00 -7.59 12.95
CA GLY A 94 -6.47 -7.64 14.32
C GLY A 94 -5.10 -6.95 14.48
N PRO A 95 -4.70 -6.67 15.75
CA PRO A 95 -3.37 -6.19 16.07
C PRO A 95 -2.28 -7.14 15.55
N ARG A 96 -1.17 -6.60 15.05
CA ARG A 96 -0.08 -7.41 14.49
C ARG A 96 1.30 -6.82 14.76
N ALA A 97 2.27 -7.70 15.02
CA ALA A 97 3.66 -7.30 15.24
C ALA A 97 4.27 -6.71 13.97
N ILE A 98 3.97 -7.32 12.81
CA ILE A 98 4.46 -6.87 11.50
C ILE A 98 3.52 -7.35 10.38
N ASP A 99 3.45 -6.54 9.34
CA ASP A 99 2.82 -6.79 8.05
C ASP A 99 3.80 -6.33 6.95
N LEU A 100 4.06 -7.18 5.96
CA LEU A 100 4.97 -6.91 4.86
C LEU A 100 4.24 -7.11 3.53
N ASP A 101 3.84 -6.02 2.90
CA ASP A 101 3.10 -6.05 1.64
C ASP A 101 3.99 -5.71 0.45
N LEU A 102 3.99 -6.57 -0.58
CA LEU A 102 4.65 -6.28 -1.86
C LEU A 102 3.78 -5.30 -2.65
N ILE A 103 4.23 -4.06 -2.75
CA ILE A 103 3.49 -2.94 -3.34
C ILE A 103 3.71 -2.85 -4.85
N LEU A 104 4.97 -2.75 -5.27
CA LEU A 104 5.39 -2.70 -6.67
C LEU A 104 6.52 -3.69 -6.94
N TYR A 105 6.57 -4.21 -8.16
CA TYR A 105 7.67 -5.05 -8.61
C TYR A 105 8.03 -4.70 -10.07
N GLY A 106 9.03 -3.86 -10.26
CA GLY A 106 9.37 -3.27 -11.54
C GLY A 106 8.15 -2.59 -12.17
N THR A 107 7.84 -2.98 -13.40
CA THR A 107 6.65 -2.55 -14.13
C THR A 107 5.62 -3.66 -14.28
N GLU A 108 5.75 -4.73 -13.50
CA GLU A 108 4.89 -5.91 -13.59
C GLU A 108 3.47 -5.60 -13.12
N ILE A 109 2.49 -6.12 -13.86
CA ILE A 109 1.08 -6.17 -13.48
C ILE A 109 0.72 -7.63 -13.32
N ILE A 110 0.46 -8.07 -12.09
CA ILE A 110 0.16 -9.45 -11.74
C ILE A 110 -1.21 -9.50 -11.09
N LYS A 111 -2.13 -10.27 -11.65
CA LYS A 111 -3.47 -10.49 -11.12
C LYS A 111 -3.70 -11.99 -10.94
N SER A 112 -3.39 -12.50 -9.75
CA SER A 112 -3.61 -13.90 -9.39
C SER A 112 -4.25 -14.00 -8.01
N GLU A 113 -4.80 -15.14 -7.68
CA GLU A 113 -5.41 -15.40 -6.38
C GLU A 113 -4.41 -15.19 -5.20
N ARG A 114 -3.13 -15.50 -5.42
CA ARG A 114 -2.11 -15.41 -4.37
C ARG A 114 -1.37 -14.10 -4.33
N LEU A 115 -1.30 -13.36 -5.44
CA LEU A 115 -0.48 -12.16 -5.57
C LEU A 115 -1.13 -11.18 -6.53
N MET A 116 -1.33 -9.96 -6.06
CA MET A 116 -1.72 -8.82 -6.87
C MET A 116 -0.62 -7.76 -6.76
N VAL A 117 -0.04 -7.37 -7.91
CA VAL A 117 0.98 -6.31 -8.03
C VAL A 117 0.63 -5.48 -9.27
N PRO A 118 0.51 -4.17 -9.15
CA PRO A 118 0.56 -3.35 -7.93
C PRO A 118 -0.44 -3.81 -6.87
N HIS A 119 -0.09 -3.60 -5.59
CA HIS A 119 -1.02 -3.93 -4.51
C HIS A 119 -2.28 -3.06 -4.65
N PRO A 120 -3.50 -3.64 -4.68
CA PRO A 120 -4.72 -2.95 -5.12
C PRO A 120 -5.10 -1.73 -4.28
N ALA A 121 -4.63 -1.64 -3.03
CA ALA A 121 -4.95 -0.54 -2.14
C ALA A 121 -3.86 0.55 -2.07
N THR A 122 -2.82 0.48 -2.88
CA THR A 122 -1.68 1.42 -2.82
C THR A 122 -2.09 2.86 -3.00
N PHE A 123 -2.87 3.15 -4.04
CA PHE A 123 -3.12 4.49 -4.54
C PHE A 123 -4.06 5.35 -3.67
N TYR A 124 -4.78 4.77 -2.69
CA TYR A 124 -5.67 5.51 -1.78
C TYR A 124 -5.28 5.41 -0.31
N ARG A 125 -4.21 4.67 0.03
CA ARG A 125 -3.76 4.49 1.41
C ARG A 125 -2.57 5.39 1.70
N ARG A 126 -2.80 6.51 2.36
CA ARG A 126 -1.74 7.42 2.77
C ARG A 126 -0.68 6.77 3.65
N PHE A 127 -1.05 5.85 4.52
CA PHE A 127 -0.10 5.13 5.35
C PHE A 127 0.86 4.21 4.56
N VAL A 128 0.54 3.92 3.28
CA VAL A 128 1.45 3.27 2.31
C VAL A 128 2.20 4.32 1.50
N LEU A 129 1.49 5.33 0.97
CA LEU A 129 2.07 6.32 0.07
C LEU A 129 3.02 7.29 0.80
N ASP A 130 2.69 7.75 2.02
CA ASP A 130 3.54 8.69 2.75
C ASP A 130 4.97 8.14 2.92
N PRO A 131 5.21 6.93 3.46
CA PRO A 131 6.55 6.37 3.53
C PRO A 131 7.13 5.96 2.16
N ALA A 132 6.30 5.53 1.21
CA ALA A 132 6.75 5.14 -0.11
C ALA A 132 7.30 6.32 -0.92
N THR A 133 6.67 7.49 -0.83
CA THR A 133 7.10 8.70 -1.56
C THR A 133 8.44 9.23 -1.07
N GLU A 134 8.81 8.98 0.17
CA GLU A 134 10.12 9.38 0.72
C GLU A 134 11.29 8.70 -0.01
N ILE A 135 11.10 7.45 -0.47
CA ILE A 135 12.18 6.62 -1.02
C ILE A 135 11.98 6.17 -2.47
N ALA A 136 10.78 6.33 -3.01
CA ALA A 136 10.39 5.89 -4.34
C ALA A 136 9.34 6.82 -4.97
N GLY A 137 9.33 8.10 -4.63
CA GLY A 137 8.31 9.06 -5.06
C GLY A 137 8.20 9.24 -6.57
N ASP A 138 9.30 9.08 -7.29
CA ASP A 138 9.41 9.14 -8.75
C ASP A 138 9.03 7.83 -9.47
N TRP A 139 8.80 6.73 -8.72
CA TRP A 139 8.41 5.47 -9.34
C TRP A 139 7.00 5.55 -9.89
N LEU A 140 6.83 5.06 -11.12
CA LEU A 140 5.52 5.03 -11.77
C LEU A 140 4.71 3.81 -11.29
N HIS A 141 3.46 4.06 -10.96
CA HIS A 141 2.48 2.99 -10.76
C HIS A 141 2.14 2.38 -12.13
N PRO A 142 2.39 1.07 -12.37
CA PRO A 142 2.27 0.48 -13.69
C PRO A 142 0.91 0.62 -14.37
N GLU A 143 -0.18 0.56 -13.60
CA GLU A 143 -1.53 0.69 -14.15
C GLU A 143 -1.93 2.14 -14.41
N PHE A 144 -1.49 3.10 -13.58
CA PHE A 144 -1.91 4.51 -13.69
C PHE A 144 -0.95 5.36 -14.51
N GLN A 145 0.28 4.89 -14.69
CA GLN A 145 1.35 5.66 -15.33
C GLN A 145 1.63 7.02 -14.65
N GLU A 146 1.28 7.12 -13.36
CA GLU A 146 1.52 8.26 -12.51
C GLU A 146 2.56 7.93 -11.44
N SER A 147 3.33 8.93 -11.00
CA SER A 147 4.30 8.75 -9.92
C SER A 147 3.61 8.55 -8.57
N LEU A 148 4.29 7.85 -7.65
CA LEU A 148 3.77 7.69 -6.29
C LEU A 148 3.59 9.04 -5.58
N SER A 149 4.48 10.01 -5.85
CA SER A 149 4.32 11.39 -5.34
C SER A 149 3.04 12.03 -5.83
N HIS A 150 2.72 11.93 -7.13
CA HIS A 150 1.49 12.49 -7.67
C HIS A 150 0.24 11.80 -7.09
N LEU A 151 0.25 10.47 -6.98
CA LEU A 151 -0.84 9.74 -6.32
C LEU A 151 -1.04 10.20 -4.87
N CYS A 152 0.04 10.43 -4.12
CA CYS A 152 -0.02 10.94 -2.76
C CYS A 152 -0.57 12.38 -2.69
N GLU A 153 -0.09 13.27 -3.56
CA GLU A 153 -0.55 14.67 -3.65
C GLU A 153 -2.05 14.77 -3.92
N ARG A 154 -2.59 13.93 -4.81
CA ARG A 154 -4.04 13.89 -5.08
C ARG A 154 -4.87 13.58 -3.84
N LEU A 155 -4.36 12.72 -2.94
CA LEU A 155 -5.03 12.44 -1.66
C LEU A 155 -4.95 13.60 -0.65
N LEU A 156 -4.11 14.60 -0.89
CA LEU A 156 -3.98 15.79 -0.04
C LEU A 156 -4.89 16.94 -0.49
N LEU A 157 -5.37 16.91 -1.73
CA LEU A 157 -6.28 17.95 -2.24
C LEU A 157 -7.58 17.99 -1.42
N ARG A 158 -8.10 19.21 -1.22
CA ARG A 158 -9.39 19.41 -0.56
C ARG A 158 -10.27 20.35 -1.40
N PRO A 159 -11.55 20.03 -1.52
CA PRO A 159 -12.18 18.77 -1.05
C PRO A 159 -11.58 17.55 -1.72
N LEU A 160 -11.56 16.40 -1.01
CA LEU A 160 -11.17 15.13 -1.62
C LEU A 160 -12.25 14.71 -2.63
N ASN A 161 -11.90 14.66 -3.90
CA ASN A 161 -12.85 14.30 -4.96
C ASN A 161 -13.00 12.78 -5.05
N VAL A 162 -14.21 12.30 -4.80
CA VAL A 162 -14.58 10.88 -4.88
C VAL A 162 -15.63 10.69 -5.95
N CYS A 163 -15.36 9.86 -6.94
CA CYS A 163 -16.34 9.52 -7.97
C CYS A 163 -17.03 8.21 -7.60
N ILE A 164 -18.37 8.23 -7.57
CA ILE A 164 -19.22 7.05 -7.41
C ILE A 164 -19.88 6.75 -8.74
N HIS A 165 -19.34 5.80 -9.48
CA HIS A 165 -19.80 5.48 -10.82
C HIS A 165 -20.90 4.42 -10.77
N LYS A 166 -22.03 4.67 -11.48
CA LYS A 166 -23.17 3.76 -11.62
C LYS A 166 -23.95 3.42 -10.33
N ASP A 167 -23.76 4.17 -9.25
CA ASP A 167 -24.54 3.96 -8.02
C ASP A 167 -25.05 5.30 -7.46
N PRO A 168 -26.16 5.84 -8.02
CA PRO A 168 -26.71 7.13 -7.60
C PRO A 168 -27.31 7.09 -6.17
N GLU A 169 -27.73 5.93 -5.67
CA GLU A 169 -28.28 5.80 -4.31
C GLU A 169 -27.14 5.88 -3.29
N LEU A 170 -26.02 5.19 -3.53
CA LEU A 170 -24.82 5.28 -2.71
C LEU A 170 -24.27 6.71 -2.72
N LEU A 171 -24.19 7.35 -3.90
CA LEU A 171 -23.77 8.74 -4.04
C LEU A 171 -24.58 9.65 -3.11
N LYS A 172 -25.92 9.60 -3.22
CA LYS A 172 -26.82 10.44 -2.41
C LYS A 172 -26.71 10.15 -0.90
N ALA A 173 -26.54 8.89 -0.52
CA ALA A 173 -26.34 8.51 0.88
C ALA A 173 -25.03 9.08 1.44
N LEU A 174 -23.95 9.03 0.68
CA LEU A 174 -22.64 9.54 1.08
C LEU A 174 -22.61 11.06 1.13
N GLU A 175 -23.20 11.77 0.16
CA GLU A 175 -23.34 13.24 0.16
C GLU A 175 -24.08 13.74 1.42
N SER A 176 -25.07 12.99 1.89
CA SER A 176 -25.84 13.36 3.09
C SER A 176 -25.11 13.03 4.40
N ALA A 177 -24.09 12.16 4.37
CA ALA A 177 -23.41 11.65 5.56
C ALA A 177 -22.03 12.28 5.81
N THR A 178 -21.52 13.08 4.87
CA THR A 178 -20.17 13.65 4.92
C THR A 178 -20.19 15.18 4.97
N ASP A 179 -19.09 15.75 5.43
CA ASP A 179 -18.87 17.19 5.47
C ASP A 179 -18.26 17.72 4.15
N GLU A 180 -18.03 19.03 4.08
CA GLU A 180 -17.48 19.72 2.91
C GLU A 180 -16.02 19.30 2.56
N ALA A 181 -15.38 18.48 3.38
CA ALA A 181 -14.02 18.02 3.13
C ALA A 181 -13.93 16.94 2.03
N ILE A 182 -15.08 16.36 1.65
CA ILE A 182 -15.20 15.36 0.59
C ILE A 182 -16.24 15.83 -0.43
N ALA A 183 -15.85 15.88 -1.69
CA ALA A 183 -16.76 16.16 -2.81
C ALA A 183 -17.04 14.86 -3.56
N PHE A 184 -18.31 14.53 -3.71
CA PHE A 184 -18.75 13.37 -4.46
C PHE A 184 -19.26 13.78 -5.84
N SER A 185 -19.05 12.92 -6.83
CA SER A 185 -19.59 13.10 -8.18
C SER A 185 -19.95 11.75 -8.80
N ASN A 186 -20.84 11.75 -9.79
CA ASN A 186 -21.14 10.59 -10.64
C ASN A 186 -20.35 10.63 -11.96
N GLU A 187 -19.60 11.69 -12.21
CA GLU A 187 -18.80 11.86 -13.41
C GLU A 187 -17.31 11.69 -13.09
N LEU A 188 -16.61 11.02 -14.00
CA LEU A 188 -15.17 10.84 -13.96
C LEU A 188 -14.48 12.17 -14.33
N HIS A 189 -13.86 12.80 -13.36
CA HIS A 189 -12.98 13.94 -13.59
C HIS A 189 -11.51 13.52 -13.43
N SER A 190 -10.62 14.17 -14.17
CA SER A 190 -9.17 13.97 -14.05
C SER A 190 -8.64 14.26 -12.63
N SER A 191 -9.39 15.03 -11.82
CA SER A 191 -9.09 15.35 -10.42
C SER A 191 -9.67 14.34 -9.42
N SER A 192 -10.42 13.31 -9.85
CA SER A 192 -10.99 12.34 -8.93
C SER A 192 -9.88 11.52 -8.28
N ALA A 193 -9.80 11.54 -6.95
CA ALA A 193 -8.78 10.81 -6.20
C ALA A 193 -9.12 9.33 -6.03
N ILE A 194 -10.42 9.01 -5.96
CA ILE A 194 -10.91 7.66 -5.71
C ILE A 194 -12.17 7.43 -6.57
N ILE A 195 -12.27 6.25 -7.18
CA ILE A 195 -13.41 5.85 -7.99
C ILE A 195 -13.93 4.52 -7.48
N PHE A 196 -15.23 4.48 -7.19
CA PHE A 196 -15.94 3.26 -6.84
C PHE A 196 -17.00 2.97 -7.91
N ASP A 197 -17.15 1.72 -8.31
CA ASP A 197 -18.29 1.27 -9.08
C ASP A 197 -19.20 0.35 -8.25
N SER A 198 -20.41 0.10 -8.75
CA SER A 198 -21.43 -0.73 -8.10
C SER A 198 -21.05 -2.21 -7.94
N ALA A 199 -19.97 -2.67 -8.58
CA ALA A 199 -19.45 -4.03 -8.45
C ALA A 199 -18.39 -4.14 -7.35
N GLY A 200 -18.02 -3.02 -6.70
CA GLY A 200 -16.92 -2.96 -5.74
C GLY A 200 -15.54 -2.98 -6.39
N ASP A 201 -15.49 -2.98 -7.70
CA ASP A 201 -14.24 -2.86 -8.45
C ASP A 201 -13.83 -1.38 -8.50
N LEU A 202 -12.62 -1.12 -8.00
CA LEU A 202 -12.01 0.18 -8.10
C LEU A 202 -11.58 0.42 -9.54
N GLN A 203 -12.25 1.37 -10.21
CA GLN A 203 -11.85 1.84 -11.53
C GLN A 203 -11.12 3.18 -11.42
N PHE A 204 -10.25 3.46 -12.38
CA PHE A 204 -9.34 4.60 -12.37
C PHE A 204 -9.64 5.50 -13.56
N PRO A 205 -9.48 6.83 -13.40
CA PRO A 205 -9.49 7.72 -14.56
C PRO A 205 -8.34 7.33 -15.49
N GLN A 206 -8.68 7.13 -16.77
CA GLN A 206 -7.71 7.03 -17.83
C GLN A 206 -7.18 8.41 -18.20
#